data_aeb460d405be2a900f4be92d1a799771
#
_entry.id   aeb460d405be2a900f4be92d1a799771
#
_cell.length_a   1.000
_cell.length_b   1.000
_cell.length_c   1.000
_cell.angle_alpha   90.00
_cell.angle_beta   90.00
_cell.angle_gamma   90.00
#
_symmetry.space_group_name_H-M   'P 1'
#
loop_
_entity.id
_entity.type
_entity.pdbx_description
1 polymer ?
#
loop_
_entity_poly.entity_id
_entity_poly.type
_entity_poly.pdbx_seq_one_letter_code
_entity_poly.pdbx_strand_id
1 'polypeptide(L)'
;QGAEENLLQLLQTKDVPGLIEACAEVPSPYREALQSLPALYGGADVLDRAAAELPVLPEITAALDGLRHLIASAPELPFSVDLSDLRGYHYHNGVVFAAYCPGYPAAIALGGRYDGAGKAFGRARPATGFSMDLREVAHLVPAMKNQGAVLAPCVAHDKLLATHVAALREQGEVVVELLPNETACEGPLCDRKLAKVGERWIIEAIQED
;
A
#
# COMPACT_ATOMS: atom_id res chain seq x y z
N GLN A 1 -18.15 0.05 29.49
CA GLN A 1 -17.64 0.77 28.32
C GLN A 1 -16.33 1.50 28.62
N GLY A 2 -16.23 2.39 29.65
CA GLY A 2 -15.02 3.16 29.94
C GLY A 2 -13.79 2.30 30.31
N ALA A 3 -13.96 1.21 31.05
CA ALA A 3 -12.85 0.35 31.46
C ALA A 3 -12.27 -0.45 30.28
N GLU A 4 -13.12 -0.92 29.38
CA GLU A 4 -12.70 -1.64 28.18
C GLU A 4 -11.93 -0.72 27.23
N GLU A 5 -12.44 0.48 26.95
CA GLU A 5 -11.79 1.49 26.12
C GLU A 5 -10.41 1.88 26.68
N ASN A 6 -10.30 2.03 28.01
CA ASN A 6 -9.04 2.31 28.67
C ASN A 6 -8.02 1.16 28.48
N LEU A 7 -8.44 -0.09 28.68
CA LEU A 7 -7.58 -1.26 28.45
C LEU A 7 -7.09 -1.35 26.99
N LEU A 8 -7.98 -1.12 26.03
CA LEU A 8 -7.62 -1.12 24.61
C LEU A 8 -6.59 -0.02 24.29
N GLN A 9 -6.75 1.17 24.86
CA GLN A 9 -5.80 2.26 24.69
C GLN A 9 -4.43 1.93 25.28
N LEU A 10 -4.39 1.38 26.50
CA LEU A 10 -3.15 0.98 27.18
C LEU A 10 -2.43 -0.13 26.41
N LEU A 11 -3.14 -1.10 25.83
CA LEU A 11 -2.58 -2.13 24.96
C LEU A 11 -1.98 -1.53 23.69
N GLN A 12 -2.70 -0.65 23.00
CA GLN A 12 -2.24 0.00 21.77
C GLN A 12 -0.99 0.85 21.99
N THR A 13 -0.91 1.54 23.11
CA THR A 13 0.25 2.39 23.48
C THR A 13 1.37 1.60 24.15
N LYS A 14 1.13 0.30 24.41
CA LYS A 14 2.04 -0.58 25.17
C LYS A 14 2.45 -0.03 26.52
N ASP A 15 1.51 0.64 27.18
CA ASP A 15 1.72 1.18 28.54
C ASP A 15 1.58 0.06 29.58
N VAL A 16 2.68 -0.66 29.80
CA VAL A 16 2.72 -1.78 30.75
C VAL A 16 2.41 -1.35 32.19
N PRO A 17 2.97 -0.24 32.74
CA PRO A 17 2.59 0.23 34.05
C PRO A 17 1.08 0.50 34.19
N GLY A 18 0.49 1.19 33.21
CA GLY A 18 -0.95 1.45 33.20
C GLY A 18 -1.78 0.18 33.10
N LEU A 19 -1.32 -0.83 32.34
CA LEU A 19 -1.99 -2.13 32.26
C LEU A 19 -1.96 -2.89 33.59
N ILE A 20 -0.85 -2.86 34.33
CA ILE A 20 -0.74 -3.50 35.63
C ILE A 20 -1.78 -2.90 36.59
N GLU A 21 -1.90 -1.58 36.61
CA GLU A 21 -2.89 -0.90 37.46
C GLU A 21 -4.32 -1.19 37.00
N ALA A 22 -4.61 -1.03 35.72
CA ALA A 22 -5.95 -1.23 35.17
C ALA A 22 -6.45 -2.69 35.27
N CYS A 23 -5.53 -3.66 35.30
CA CYS A 23 -5.85 -5.09 35.43
C CYS A 23 -5.84 -5.59 36.88
N ALA A 24 -5.66 -4.73 37.92
CA ALA A 24 -5.53 -5.17 39.31
C ALA A 24 -6.70 -6.04 39.78
N GLU A 25 -7.91 -5.71 39.38
CA GLU A 25 -9.16 -6.43 39.74
C GLU A 25 -9.47 -7.62 38.79
N VAL A 26 -8.69 -7.81 37.71
CA VAL A 26 -8.92 -8.89 36.75
C VAL A 26 -8.41 -10.21 37.35
N PRO A 27 -9.23 -11.29 37.37
CA PRO A 27 -8.77 -12.58 37.88
C PRO A 27 -7.65 -13.21 37.04
N SER A 28 -6.74 -13.95 37.70
CA SER A 28 -5.83 -14.88 37.03
C SER A 28 -6.63 -16.01 36.34
N PRO A 29 -6.22 -16.51 35.14
CA PRO A 29 -5.00 -16.16 34.39
C PRO A 29 -5.19 -15.01 33.40
N TYR A 30 -6.34 -14.36 33.37
CA TYR A 30 -6.65 -13.33 32.36
C TYR A 30 -5.84 -12.04 32.57
N ARG A 31 -5.56 -11.71 33.85
CA ARG A 31 -4.72 -10.56 34.19
C ARG A 31 -3.32 -10.69 33.60
N GLU A 32 -2.68 -11.83 33.83
CA GLU A 32 -1.34 -12.13 33.35
C GLU A 32 -1.31 -12.12 31.80
N ALA A 33 -2.34 -12.66 31.17
CA ALA A 33 -2.50 -12.66 29.74
C ALA A 33 -2.57 -11.23 29.15
N LEU A 34 -3.39 -10.37 29.73
CA LEU A 34 -3.51 -8.97 29.29
C LEU A 34 -2.19 -8.20 29.45
N GLN A 35 -1.47 -8.47 30.54
CA GLN A 35 -0.19 -7.82 30.82
C GLN A 35 0.94 -8.32 29.93
N SER A 36 0.85 -9.57 29.40
CA SER A 36 1.86 -10.13 28.48
C SER A 36 1.69 -9.68 27.02
N LEU A 37 0.48 -9.31 26.57
CA LEU A 37 0.20 -8.95 25.19
C LEU A 37 1.16 -7.90 24.59
N PRO A 38 1.56 -6.82 25.28
CA PRO A 38 2.51 -5.83 24.73
C PRO A 38 3.88 -6.39 24.41
N ALA A 39 4.29 -7.51 25.05
CA ALA A 39 5.56 -8.19 24.81
C ALA A 39 5.45 -9.27 23.70
N LEU A 40 4.24 -9.62 23.29
CA LEU A 40 3.98 -10.62 22.25
C LEU A 40 4.00 -9.96 20.86
N TYR A 41 5.18 -9.54 20.44
CA TYR A 41 5.45 -9.02 19.10
C TYR A 41 6.77 -9.55 18.56
N GLY A 42 6.92 -9.61 17.23
CA GLY A 42 8.14 -10.09 16.56
C GLY A 42 7.85 -10.96 15.35
N GLY A 43 8.71 -11.94 15.08
CA GLY A 43 8.53 -12.90 14.00
C GLY A 43 7.44 -13.93 14.28
N ALA A 44 7.36 -14.96 13.44
CA ALA A 44 6.35 -16.02 13.56
C ALA A 44 6.44 -16.82 14.88
N ASP A 45 7.62 -16.85 15.51
CA ASP A 45 7.87 -17.48 16.83
C ASP A 45 7.00 -16.89 17.97
N VAL A 46 6.53 -15.65 17.78
CA VAL A 46 5.57 -15.02 18.72
C VAL A 46 4.32 -15.86 18.92
N LEU A 47 3.85 -16.57 17.89
CA LEU A 47 2.65 -17.39 17.97
C LEU A 47 2.82 -18.62 18.89
N ASP A 48 4.05 -19.14 18.98
CA ASP A 48 4.35 -20.26 19.88
C ASP A 48 4.51 -19.76 21.32
N ARG A 49 5.12 -18.58 21.52
CA ARG A 49 5.15 -17.92 22.84
C ARG A 49 3.75 -17.60 23.33
N ALA A 50 2.92 -17.03 22.46
CA ALA A 50 1.53 -16.71 22.79
C ALA A 50 0.73 -17.95 23.16
N ALA A 51 0.92 -19.07 22.46
CA ALA A 51 0.26 -20.34 22.79
C ALA A 51 0.69 -20.90 24.15
N ALA A 52 1.89 -20.61 24.62
CA ALA A 52 2.40 -21.01 25.91
C ALA A 52 1.97 -20.08 27.06
N GLU A 53 1.83 -18.79 26.80
CA GLU A 53 1.59 -17.75 27.81
C GLU A 53 0.10 -17.41 27.98
N LEU A 54 -0.69 -17.50 26.91
CA LEU A 54 -2.11 -17.12 26.94
C LEU A 54 -3.00 -18.28 27.42
N PRO A 55 -4.16 -17.98 28.04
CA PRO A 55 -5.10 -19.01 28.44
C PRO A 55 -5.58 -19.86 27.27
N VAL A 56 -5.72 -21.16 27.50
CA VAL A 56 -6.22 -22.09 26.47
C VAL A 56 -7.73 -21.92 26.32
N LEU A 57 -8.14 -20.96 25.50
CA LEU A 57 -9.53 -20.71 25.11
C LEU A 57 -9.71 -21.03 23.62
N PRO A 58 -10.86 -21.60 23.21
CA PRO A 58 -11.13 -21.92 21.81
C PRO A 58 -10.92 -20.72 20.87
N GLU A 59 -11.33 -19.53 21.30
CA GLU A 59 -11.23 -18.31 20.52
C GLU A 59 -9.77 -17.85 20.35
N ILE A 60 -8.95 -17.96 21.38
CA ILE A 60 -7.52 -17.64 21.33
C ILE A 60 -6.80 -18.65 20.43
N THR A 61 -7.07 -19.94 20.62
CA THR A 61 -6.47 -21.00 19.79
C THR A 61 -6.82 -20.79 18.32
N ALA A 62 -8.09 -20.55 18.00
CA ALA A 62 -8.54 -20.31 16.64
C ALA A 62 -7.89 -19.05 16.02
N ALA A 63 -7.70 -17.99 16.80
CA ALA A 63 -7.03 -16.78 16.34
C ALA A 63 -5.54 -17.01 16.02
N LEU A 64 -4.82 -17.72 16.90
CA LEU A 64 -3.42 -18.07 16.69
C LEU A 64 -3.23 -19.00 15.49
N ASP A 65 -4.11 -19.99 15.33
CA ASP A 65 -4.08 -20.90 14.19
C ASP A 65 -4.41 -20.18 12.87
N GLY A 66 -5.35 -19.23 12.91
CA GLY A 66 -5.63 -18.36 11.78
C GLY A 66 -4.42 -17.53 11.33
N LEU A 67 -3.67 -16.96 12.28
CA LEU A 67 -2.44 -16.22 11.99
C LEU A 67 -1.34 -17.16 11.45
N ARG A 68 -1.16 -18.35 12.01
CA ARG A 68 -0.22 -19.35 11.48
C ARG A 68 -0.56 -19.73 10.04
N HIS A 69 -1.84 -19.98 9.77
CA HIS A 69 -2.28 -20.31 8.42
C HIS A 69 -2.02 -19.14 7.43
N LEU A 70 -2.31 -17.92 7.85
CA LEU A 70 -2.06 -16.73 7.03
C LEU A 70 -0.57 -16.59 6.67
N ILE A 71 0.32 -16.70 7.65
CA ILE A 71 1.78 -16.63 7.44
C ILE A 71 2.24 -17.77 6.52
N ALA A 72 1.77 -18.98 6.73
CA ALA A 72 2.12 -20.14 5.92
C ALA A 72 1.62 -20.04 4.47
N SER A 73 0.58 -19.25 4.21
CA SER A 73 0.02 -19.06 2.87
C SER A 73 0.84 -18.11 1.97
N ALA A 74 1.75 -17.32 2.55
CA ALA A 74 2.60 -16.39 1.81
C ALA A 74 4.03 -16.35 2.42
N PRO A 75 4.78 -17.47 2.33
CA PRO A 75 6.06 -17.64 3.01
C PRO A 75 7.16 -16.71 2.45
N GLU A 76 6.95 -16.14 1.27
CA GLU A 76 7.87 -15.19 0.64
C GLU A 76 7.79 -13.77 1.22
N LEU A 77 6.74 -13.48 2.00
CA LEU A 77 6.58 -12.16 2.60
C LEU A 77 7.23 -12.09 3.99
N PRO A 78 7.91 -10.98 4.32
CA PRO A 78 8.43 -10.75 5.66
C PRO A 78 7.29 -10.33 6.60
N PHE A 79 6.82 -11.27 7.43
CA PHE A 79 5.80 -11.00 8.43
C PHE A 79 6.39 -10.59 9.77
N SER A 80 5.72 -9.65 10.42
CA SER A 80 5.84 -9.36 11.84
C SER A 80 4.46 -9.44 12.48
N VAL A 81 4.39 -10.06 13.64
CA VAL A 81 3.15 -10.23 14.41
C VAL A 81 3.19 -9.29 15.61
N ASP A 82 2.08 -8.64 15.91
CA ASP A 82 1.90 -7.85 17.14
C ASP A 82 0.50 -8.14 17.71
N LEU A 83 0.44 -8.84 18.84
CA LEU A 83 -0.83 -9.24 19.45
C LEU A 83 -1.48 -8.12 20.28
N SER A 84 -0.82 -6.97 20.41
CA SER A 84 -1.38 -5.77 21.03
C SER A 84 -1.85 -4.72 20.02
N ASP A 85 -1.71 -4.98 18.71
CA ASP A 85 -2.21 -4.06 17.67
C ASP A 85 -3.73 -4.21 17.51
N LEU A 86 -4.45 -3.28 18.12
CA LEU A 86 -5.92 -3.24 18.17
C LEU A 86 -6.50 -2.12 17.30
N ARG A 87 -5.77 -1.66 16.29
CA ARG A 87 -6.23 -0.60 15.38
C ARG A 87 -7.58 -0.96 14.77
N GLY A 88 -8.54 -0.04 14.89
CA GLY A 88 -9.87 -0.25 14.34
C GLY A 88 -10.68 -1.37 15.03
N TYR A 89 -10.41 -1.68 16.30
CA TYR A 89 -11.08 -2.73 17.08
C TYR A 89 -12.61 -2.72 16.97
N HIS A 90 -13.23 -1.54 16.96
CA HIS A 90 -14.69 -1.44 16.81
C HIS A 90 -15.20 -1.73 15.38
N TYR A 91 -14.34 -1.67 14.40
CA TYR A 91 -14.67 -1.90 13.00
C TYR A 91 -14.26 -3.29 12.52
N HIS A 92 -13.09 -3.76 12.93
CA HIS A 92 -12.56 -5.06 12.58
C HIS A 92 -12.99 -6.12 13.60
N ASN A 93 -13.26 -7.32 13.14
CA ASN A 93 -13.60 -8.48 13.98
C ASN A 93 -12.76 -9.72 13.65
N GLY A 94 -11.58 -9.50 13.10
CA GLY A 94 -10.61 -10.53 12.77
C GLY A 94 -9.23 -9.92 12.63
N VAL A 95 -8.39 -10.54 11.80
CA VAL A 95 -7.03 -10.06 11.56
C VAL A 95 -7.03 -8.63 11.02
N VAL A 96 -6.16 -7.80 11.59
CA VAL A 96 -5.78 -6.49 11.04
C VAL A 96 -4.37 -6.58 10.50
N PHE A 97 -4.04 -5.79 9.49
CA PHE A 97 -2.70 -5.75 8.92
C PHE A 97 -2.29 -4.34 8.51
N ALA A 98 -0.98 -4.14 8.48
CA ALA A 98 -0.35 -2.96 7.95
C ALA A 98 0.81 -3.36 7.03
N ALA A 99 0.94 -2.69 5.89
CA ALA A 99 2.09 -2.85 5.02
C ALA A 99 3.05 -1.68 5.23
N TYR A 100 4.33 -2.00 5.43
CA TYR A 100 5.41 -1.05 5.61
C TYR A 100 6.42 -1.18 4.46
N CYS A 101 7.03 -0.09 4.08
CA CYS A 101 8.10 -0.07 3.09
C CYS A 101 9.39 0.45 3.74
N PRO A 102 10.56 -0.20 3.48
CA PRO A 102 11.83 0.30 3.96
C PRO A 102 12.09 1.76 3.55
N GLY A 103 12.52 2.58 4.49
CA GLY A 103 12.78 4.00 4.27
C GLY A 103 11.55 4.91 4.35
N TYR A 104 10.35 4.36 4.61
CA TYR A 104 9.13 5.12 4.83
C TYR A 104 8.63 4.95 6.27
N PRO A 105 8.37 6.05 7.03
CA PRO A 105 8.13 5.98 8.47
C PRO A 105 6.71 5.52 8.86
N ALA A 106 5.79 5.50 7.92
CA ALA A 106 4.39 5.15 8.14
C ALA A 106 3.97 3.90 7.37
N ALA A 107 2.83 3.31 7.74
CA ALA A 107 2.23 2.25 6.96
C ALA A 107 1.70 2.81 5.63
N ILE A 108 2.05 2.17 4.51
CA ILE A 108 1.58 2.53 3.17
C ILE A 108 0.19 1.97 2.85
N ALA A 109 -0.20 0.91 3.55
CA ALA A 109 -1.55 0.36 3.49
C ALA A 109 -1.97 -0.17 4.86
N LEU A 110 -3.25 -0.05 5.16
CA LEU A 110 -3.89 -0.52 6.39
C LEU A 110 -5.16 -1.27 6.02
N GLY A 111 -5.39 -2.43 6.63
CA GLY A 111 -6.56 -3.22 6.33
C GLY A 111 -6.90 -4.23 7.42
N GLY A 112 -7.94 -5.02 7.17
CA GLY A 112 -8.36 -6.08 8.07
C GLY A 112 -9.66 -6.74 7.64
N ARG A 113 -10.10 -7.69 8.46
CA ARG A 113 -11.38 -8.39 8.30
C ARG A 113 -12.49 -7.66 9.07
N TYR A 114 -13.63 -7.46 8.41
CA TYR A 114 -14.80 -6.77 8.97
C TYR A 114 -16.10 -7.41 8.48
N ASP A 115 -16.63 -8.35 9.23
CA ASP A 115 -17.83 -9.12 8.83
C ASP A 115 -19.14 -8.35 9.12
N GLY A 116 -19.06 -7.34 10.00
CA GLY A 116 -20.23 -6.59 10.48
C GLY A 116 -20.65 -5.40 9.62
N ALA A 117 -19.80 -4.90 8.74
CA ALA A 117 -20.04 -3.68 7.98
C ALA A 117 -21.33 -3.74 7.11
N GLY A 118 -21.64 -4.91 6.58
CA GLY A 118 -22.85 -5.11 5.78
C GLY A 118 -24.16 -5.08 6.55
N LYS A 119 -24.15 -5.14 7.88
CA LYS A 119 -25.38 -5.11 8.71
C LYS A 119 -26.17 -3.82 8.49
N ALA A 120 -25.49 -2.68 8.34
CA ALA A 120 -26.12 -1.40 8.08
C ALA A 120 -26.88 -1.37 6.73
N PHE A 121 -26.53 -2.30 5.82
CA PHE A 121 -27.14 -2.47 4.50
C PHE A 121 -28.03 -3.73 4.43
N GLY A 122 -28.46 -4.25 5.57
CA GLY A 122 -29.43 -5.33 5.70
C GLY A 122 -28.86 -6.75 5.74
N ARG A 123 -27.58 -6.99 5.40
CA ARG A 123 -26.99 -8.34 5.43
C ARG A 123 -25.49 -8.32 5.78
N ALA A 124 -25.15 -8.94 6.90
CA ALA A 124 -23.76 -9.21 7.24
C ALA A 124 -23.14 -10.23 6.27
N ARG A 125 -21.91 -9.96 5.80
CA ARG A 125 -21.10 -10.89 5.02
C ARG A 125 -19.64 -10.78 5.46
N PRO A 126 -18.90 -11.89 5.50
CA PRO A 126 -17.44 -11.84 5.66
C PRO A 126 -16.82 -10.95 4.59
N ALA A 127 -16.02 -9.99 5.02
CA ALA A 127 -15.34 -9.07 4.14
C ALA A 127 -13.92 -8.81 4.65
N THR A 128 -12.99 -8.64 3.73
CA THR A 128 -11.63 -8.19 3.96
C THR A 128 -11.32 -7.08 2.98
N GLY A 129 -10.67 -6.03 3.44
CA GLY A 129 -10.29 -4.92 2.58
C GLY A 129 -9.15 -4.12 3.18
N PHE A 130 -8.65 -3.19 2.40
CA PHE A 130 -7.60 -2.29 2.83
C PHE A 130 -7.75 -0.93 2.17
N SER A 131 -7.10 0.06 2.75
CA SER A 131 -6.91 1.40 2.17
C SER A 131 -5.42 1.70 2.05
N MET A 132 -5.05 2.47 1.02
CA MET A 132 -3.69 2.99 0.83
C MET A 132 -3.75 4.42 0.32
N ASP A 133 -2.72 5.21 0.63
CA ASP A 133 -2.53 6.51 0.02
C ASP A 133 -1.72 6.36 -1.27
N LEU A 134 -2.35 6.62 -2.41
CA LEU A 134 -1.70 6.49 -3.72
C LEU A 134 -0.56 7.49 -3.92
N ARG A 135 -0.56 8.64 -3.25
CA ARG A 135 0.54 9.61 -3.33
C ARG A 135 1.77 9.04 -2.65
N GLU A 136 1.59 8.44 -1.48
CA GLU A 136 2.69 7.81 -0.74
C GLU A 136 3.27 6.63 -1.54
N VAL A 137 2.41 5.80 -2.10
CA VAL A 137 2.84 4.69 -2.97
C VAL A 137 3.58 5.20 -4.21
N ALA A 138 3.09 6.28 -4.84
CA ALA A 138 3.74 6.88 -6.01
C ALA A 138 5.15 7.43 -5.70
N HIS A 139 5.40 7.93 -4.48
CA HIS A 139 6.73 8.38 -4.06
C HIS A 139 7.72 7.21 -3.87
N LEU A 140 7.24 6.00 -3.63
CA LEU A 140 8.07 4.80 -3.46
C LEU A 140 8.44 4.14 -4.80
N VAL A 141 7.69 4.44 -5.86
CA VAL A 141 8.01 3.92 -7.20
C VAL A 141 9.11 4.80 -7.80
N PRO A 142 10.16 4.21 -8.41
CA PRO A 142 11.14 5.00 -9.16
C PRO A 142 10.41 5.90 -10.17
N ALA A 143 10.79 7.17 -10.18
CA ALA A 143 10.23 8.10 -11.16
C ALA A 143 10.36 7.46 -12.55
N MET A 144 9.25 7.32 -13.25
CA MET A 144 9.30 6.93 -14.65
C MET A 144 10.23 7.93 -15.34
N LYS A 145 11.26 7.43 -16.01
CA LYS A 145 12.06 8.29 -16.88
C LYS A 145 11.08 8.93 -17.84
N ASN A 146 10.91 10.24 -17.74
CA ASN A 146 10.22 10.97 -18.79
C ASN A 146 10.97 10.67 -20.08
N GLN A 147 10.44 9.78 -20.92
CA GLN A 147 10.86 9.72 -22.28
C GLN A 147 10.49 11.07 -22.86
N GLY A 148 11.48 11.80 -23.38
CA GLY A 148 11.23 13.05 -24.03
C GLY A 148 10.29 12.82 -25.21
N ALA A 149 9.56 13.86 -25.58
CA ALA A 149 8.64 13.77 -26.70
C ALA A 149 9.38 13.93 -28.04
N VAL A 150 8.82 13.38 -29.08
CA VAL A 150 9.26 13.60 -30.46
C VAL A 150 8.53 14.83 -31.02
N LEU A 151 9.26 15.85 -31.39
CA LEU A 151 8.71 17.05 -32.03
C LEU A 151 8.47 16.77 -33.51
N ALA A 152 7.24 16.93 -33.97
CA ALA A 152 6.88 16.83 -35.38
C ALA A 152 6.62 18.22 -35.97
N PRO A 153 7.22 18.58 -37.10
CA PRO A 153 6.99 19.88 -37.73
C PRO A 153 5.58 19.96 -38.33
N CYS A 154 5.04 21.16 -38.42
CA CYS A 154 3.81 21.41 -39.13
C CYS A 154 4.07 21.48 -40.64
N VAL A 155 3.74 20.42 -41.38
CA VAL A 155 3.82 20.42 -42.85
C VAL A 155 2.45 20.13 -43.43
N ALA A 156 1.85 21.15 -44.06
CA ALA A 156 0.51 21.01 -44.61
C ALA A 156 0.43 19.91 -45.67
N HIS A 157 -0.56 19.03 -45.53
CA HIS A 157 -0.89 17.97 -46.47
C HIS A 157 0.19 16.89 -46.68
N ASP A 158 1.20 16.78 -45.80
CA ASP A 158 2.20 15.69 -45.88
C ASP A 158 1.65 14.38 -45.28
N LYS A 159 1.10 13.52 -46.15
CA LYS A 159 0.52 12.26 -45.73
C LYS A 159 1.56 11.28 -45.16
N LEU A 160 2.83 11.39 -45.57
CA LEU A 160 3.90 10.54 -45.05
C LEU A 160 4.24 10.92 -43.61
N LEU A 161 4.28 12.22 -43.31
CA LEU A 161 4.43 12.71 -41.95
C LEU A 161 3.31 12.22 -41.05
N ALA A 162 2.06 12.40 -41.45
CA ALA A 162 0.88 11.98 -40.69
C ALA A 162 0.90 10.47 -40.41
N THR A 163 1.24 9.66 -41.41
CA THR A 163 1.36 8.21 -41.22
C THR A 163 2.49 7.85 -40.25
N HIS A 164 3.61 8.55 -40.31
CA HIS A 164 4.75 8.30 -39.41
C HIS A 164 4.44 8.70 -37.96
N VAL A 165 3.79 9.84 -37.77
CA VAL A 165 3.31 10.30 -36.46
C VAL A 165 2.33 9.28 -35.85
N ALA A 166 1.37 8.79 -36.64
CA ALA A 166 0.42 7.78 -36.18
C ALA A 166 1.13 6.48 -35.74
N ALA A 167 2.08 6.00 -36.52
CA ALA A 167 2.85 4.80 -36.19
C ALA A 167 3.68 4.96 -34.90
N LEU A 168 4.28 6.12 -34.68
CA LEU A 168 5.01 6.41 -33.44
C LEU A 168 4.08 6.40 -32.21
N ARG A 169 2.92 7.01 -32.32
CA ARG A 169 1.91 7.01 -31.26
C ARG A 169 1.39 5.60 -30.94
N GLU A 170 1.20 4.76 -31.96
CA GLU A 170 0.82 3.35 -31.76
C GLU A 170 1.94 2.55 -31.05
N GLN A 171 3.21 2.95 -31.19
CA GLN A 171 4.34 2.37 -30.46
C GLN A 171 4.49 2.91 -29.04
N GLY A 172 3.62 3.82 -28.61
CA GLY A 172 3.65 4.41 -27.28
C GLY A 172 4.54 5.66 -27.16
N GLU A 173 5.04 6.20 -28.27
CA GLU A 173 5.82 7.43 -28.27
C GLU A 173 4.91 8.66 -28.07
N VAL A 174 5.39 9.62 -27.28
CA VAL A 174 4.74 10.92 -27.16
C VAL A 174 5.20 11.78 -28.34
N VAL A 175 4.27 12.14 -29.23
CA VAL A 175 4.57 13.00 -30.38
C VAL A 175 3.81 14.31 -30.26
N VAL A 176 4.55 15.43 -30.24
CA VAL A 176 4.04 16.80 -30.22
C VAL A 176 4.15 17.38 -31.63
N GLU A 177 3.01 17.70 -32.22
CA GLU A 177 2.99 18.36 -33.53
C GLU A 177 2.95 19.88 -33.34
N LEU A 178 3.85 20.59 -34.03
CA LEU A 178 3.84 22.05 -34.05
C LEU A 178 2.59 22.56 -34.76
N LEU A 179 2.03 23.65 -34.26
CA LEU A 179 0.99 24.38 -34.97
C LEU A 179 1.59 25.26 -36.11
N PRO A 180 0.77 25.72 -37.06
CA PRO A 180 1.23 26.60 -38.13
C PRO A 180 1.92 27.86 -37.54
N ASN A 181 3.13 28.14 -38.00
CA ASN A 181 3.99 29.26 -37.57
C ASN A 181 4.68 29.08 -36.21
N GLU A 182 4.57 27.92 -35.55
CA GLU A 182 5.38 27.60 -34.39
C GLU A 182 6.72 27.01 -34.80
N THR A 183 7.77 27.41 -34.07
CA THR A 183 9.15 26.92 -34.27
C THR A 183 9.68 26.15 -33.06
N ALA A 184 8.99 26.26 -31.95
CA ALA A 184 9.34 25.57 -30.67
C ALA A 184 8.09 25.06 -29.97
N CYS A 185 8.25 24.06 -29.13
CA CYS A 185 7.18 23.50 -28.30
C CYS A 185 7.22 24.15 -26.92
N GLU A 186 6.11 24.74 -26.49
CA GLU A 186 5.90 25.25 -25.11
C GLU A 186 5.35 24.17 -24.16
N GLY A 187 5.59 22.91 -24.45
CA GLY A 187 5.03 21.77 -23.72
C GLY A 187 6.09 20.83 -23.14
N PRO A 188 5.81 19.53 -23.16
CA PRO A 188 6.74 18.52 -22.64
C PRO A 188 8.09 18.63 -23.36
N LEU A 189 9.18 18.50 -22.60
CA LEU A 189 10.54 18.54 -23.14
C LEU A 189 10.68 17.56 -24.29
N CYS A 190 10.82 18.08 -25.52
CA CYS A 190 11.13 17.29 -26.71
C CYS A 190 12.63 17.06 -26.76
N ASP A 191 13.07 15.82 -26.69
CA ASP A 191 14.48 15.41 -26.83
C ASP A 191 14.83 14.93 -28.24
N ARG A 192 13.79 14.71 -29.05
CA ARG A 192 13.90 14.21 -30.44
C ARG A 192 12.99 15.04 -31.34
N LYS A 193 13.32 15.07 -32.62
CA LYS A 193 12.49 15.71 -33.65
C LYS A 193 12.37 14.86 -34.89
N LEU A 194 11.28 15.01 -35.63
CA LEU A 194 11.16 14.46 -36.98
C LEU A 194 11.80 15.40 -37.99
N ALA A 195 12.79 14.90 -38.72
CA ALA A 195 13.46 15.59 -39.80
C ALA A 195 13.21 14.85 -41.12
N LYS A 196 13.08 15.61 -42.22
CA LYS A 196 12.88 15.05 -43.54
C LYS A 196 14.23 14.87 -44.24
N VAL A 197 14.58 13.62 -44.52
CA VAL A 197 15.79 13.26 -45.26
C VAL A 197 15.39 12.58 -46.58
N GLY A 198 15.55 13.29 -47.68
CA GLY A 198 14.99 12.86 -48.95
C GLY A 198 13.46 12.79 -48.90
N GLU A 199 12.91 11.61 -49.19
CA GLU A 199 11.46 11.36 -49.14
C GLU A 199 11.01 10.69 -47.86
N ARG A 200 11.87 10.57 -46.85
CA ARG A 200 11.54 9.87 -45.57
C ARG A 200 11.63 10.80 -44.38
N TRP A 201 10.75 10.55 -43.39
CA TRP A 201 10.83 11.15 -42.07
C TRP A 201 11.66 10.24 -41.17
N ILE A 202 12.65 10.81 -40.47
CA ILE A 202 13.50 10.13 -39.50
C ILE A 202 13.48 10.87 -38.15
N ILE A 203 13.74 10.14 -37.09
CA ILE A 203 13.91 10.72 -35.76
C ILE A 203 15.36 11.14 -35.57
N GLU A 204 15.57 12.39 -35.18
CA GLU A 204 16.88 12.94 -34.81
C GLU A 204 16.85 13.45 -33.37
N ALA A 205 17.96 13.34 -32.64
CA ALA A 205 18.10 13.98 -31.34
C ALA A 205 18.14 15.52 -31.50
N ILE A 206 17.46 16.21 -30.59
CA ILE A 206 17.61 17.65 -30.45
C ILE A 206 18.90 17.89 -29.65
N GLN A 207 19.90 18.55 -30.26
CA GLN A 207 21.10 18.97 -29.55
C GLN A 207 20.76 20.24 -28.76
N GLU A 208 21.02 20.21 -27.46
CA GLU A 208 21.00 21.45 -26.65
C GLU A 208 22.23 22.28 -27.04
N ASP A 209 21.99 23.51 -27.50
CA ASP A 209 23.04 24.50 -27.73
C ASP A 209 23.52 25.16 -26.41
#